data_e8b50150143f491a8122c193a1024efe
#
_entry.id   e8b50150143f491a8122c193a1024efe
#
_cell.length_a   1.000
_cell.length_b   1.000
_cell.length_c   1.000
_cell.angle_alpha   90.00
_cell.angle_beta   90.00
_cell.angle_gamma   90.00
#
_symmetry.space_group_name_H-M   'P 1'
#
loop_
_entity.id
_entity.type
_entity.pdbx_description
1 polymer ?
#
loop_
_entity_poly.entity_id
_entity_poly.type
_entity_poly.pdbx_seq_one_letter_code
_entity_poly.pdbx_strand_id
1 'polypeptide(L)'
;MSIELFHVISDAGSAEVRRFVVDHELESAVRFRNLHYPEVQADFARHQGSVPPAVWDGERLFQGAQACIARLSALSDVGRAS
;
A
#
# COMPACT_ATOMS: atom_id res chain seq x y z
N MET A 1 2.88 -10.64 -9.78
CA MET A 1 3.39 -10.06 -8.55
C MET A 1 2.32 -9.18 -7.93
N SER A 2 2.01 -9.42 -6.68
CA SER A 2 0.96 -8.67 -5.98
C SER A 2 1.55 -7.54 -5.16
N ILE A 3 0.98 -6.35 -5.33
CA ILE A 3 1.28 -5.22 -4.47
C ILE A 3 0.19 -5.17 -3.42
N GLU A 4 0.57 -5.03 -2.15
CA GLU A 4 -0.39 -4.99 -1.05
C GLU A 4 -0.27 -3.66 -0.31
N LEU A 5 -1.43 -3.04 -0.06
CA LEU A 5 -1.50 -1.82 0.74
C LEU A 5 -2.12 -2.15 2.08
N PHE A 6 -1.30 -2.11 3.13
CA PHE A 6 -1.78 -2.26 4.51
C PHE A 6 -2.26 -0.90 5.00
N HIS A 7 -3.52 -0.83 5.42
CA HIS A 7 -4.15 0.45 5.76
C HIS A 7 -5.06 0.34 6.97
N VAL A 8 -5.32 1.48 7.58
CA VAL A 8 -6.27 1.62 8.70
C VAL A 8 -7.39 2.54 8.22
N ILE A 9 -8.64 2.10 8.36
CA ILE A 9 -9.79 2.83 7.81
C ILE A 9 -9.89 4.26 8.36
N SER A 10 -9.64 4.44 9.65
CA SER A 10 -9.78 5.74 10.31
C SER A 10 -8.53 6.62 10.23
N ASP A 11 -7.47 6.15 9.59
CA ASP A 11 -6.19 6.86 9.53
C ASP A 11 -6.13 7.77 8.30
N ALA A 12 -5.79 9.04 8.52
CA ALA A 12 -5.75 10.03 7.45
C ALA A 12 -4.69 9.71 6.39
N GLY A 13 -3.52 9.23 6.81
CA GLY A 13 -2.47 8.83 5.87
C GLY A 13 -2.88 7.65 5.02
N SER A 14 -3.57 6.68 5.62
CA SER A 14 -4.11 5.54 4.87
C SER A 14 -5.14 6.00 3.84
N ALA A 15 -6.02 6.95 4.22
CA ALA A 15 -7.02 7.49 3.30
C ALA A 15 -6.36 8.17 2.11
N GLU A 16 -5.27 8.89 2.34
CA GLU A 16 -4.52 9.57 1.28
C GLU A 16 -3.98 8.58 0.26
N VAL A 17 -3.39 7.48 0.73
CA VAL A 17 -2.83 6.46 -0.16
C VAL A 17 -3.95 5.72 -0.90
N ARG A 18 -5.06 5.40 -0.22
CA ARG A 18 -6.20 4.77 -0.90
C ARG A 18 -6.73 5.65 -2.02
N ARG A 19 -6.82 6.96 -1.78
CA ARG A 19 -7.27 7.91 -2.80
C ARG A 19 -6.31 7.94 -3.98
N PHE A 20 -5.00 7.91 -3.70
CA PHE A 20 -3.98 7.87 -4.76
C PHE A 20 -4.19 6.65 -5.66
N VAL A 21 -4.43 5.48 -5.05
CA VAL A 21 -4.66 4.24 -5.81
C VAL A 21 -5.87 4.38 -6.73
N VAL A 22 -6.97 4.93 -6.22
CA VAL A 22 -8.20 5.11 -6.99
C VAL A 22 -8.00 6.15 -8.10
N ASP A 23 -7.40 7.28 -7.76
CA ASP A 23 -7.21 8.39 -8.72
C ASP A 23 -6.30 8.01 -9.87
N HIS A 24 -5.37 7.09 -9.64
CA HIS A 24 -4.42 6.63 -10.67
C HIS A 24 -4.82 5.28 -11.27
N GLU A 25 -6.03 4.83 -10.97
CA GLU A 25 -6.60 3.59 -11.52
C GLU A 25 -5.71 2.37 -11.27
N LEU A 26 -5.20 2.24 -10.04
CA LEU A 26 -4.31 1.16 -9.64
C LEU A 26 -5.02 0.05 -8.87
N GLU A 27 -6.35 0.08 -8.78
CA GLU A 27 -7.11 -0.87 -7.95
C GLU A 27 -6.89 -2.31 -8.36
N SER A 28 -6.72 -2.57 -9.66
CA SER A 28 -6.50 -3.93 -10.14
C SER A 28 -5.09 -4.45 -9.83
N ALA A 29 -4.14 -3.55 -9.57
CA ALA A 29 -2.75 -3.90 -9.30
C ALA A 29 -2.44 -3.92 -7.81
N VAL A 30 -3.26 -3.29 -6.98
CA VAL A 30 -3.00 -3.13 -5.55
C VAL A 30 -4.10 -3.81 -4.75
N ARG A 31 -3.71 -4.75 -3.89
CA ARG A 31 -4.64 -5.42 -2.99
C ARG A 31 -4.71 -4.65 -1.68
N PHE A 32 -5.91 -4.22 -1.32
CA PHE A 32 -6.13 -3.53 -0.03
C PHE A 32 -6.15 -4.54 1.10
N ARG A 33 -5.32 -4.31 2.12
CA ARG A 33 -5.21 -5.16 3.30
C ARG A 33 -5.58 -4.33 4.53
N ASN A 34 -6.79 -4.52 5.03
CA ASN A 34 -7.31 -3.77 6.17
C ASN A 34 -6.74 -4.32 7.48
N LEU A 35 -5.99 -3.48 8.20
CA LEU A 35 -5.33 -3.88 9.46
C LEU A 35 -6.29 -4.10 10.62
N HIS A 36 -7.59 -3.92 10.41
CA HIS A 36 -8.60 -4.31 11.38
C HIS A 36 -8.62 -5.83 11.60
N TYR A 37 -8.27 -6.61 10.58
CA TYR A 37 -8.37 -8.07 10.63
C TYR A 37 -7.09 -8.70 11.19
N PRO A 38 -7.22 -9.68 12.13
CA PRO A 38 -6.04 -10.29 12.76
C PRO A 38 -5.08 -10.94 11.78
N GLU A 39 -5.58 -11.61 10.73
CA GLU A 39 -4.72 -12.24 9.72
C GLU A 39 -3.92 -11.22 8.94
N VAL A 40 -4.48 -10.02 8.70
CA VAL A 40 -3.78 -8.93 8.04
C VAL A 40 -2.71 -8.36 8.96
N GLN A 41 -3.04 -8.21 10.25
CA GLN A 41 -2.07 -7.75 11.25
C GLN A 41 -0.87 -8.70 11.32
N ALA A 42 -1.12 -10.00 11.26
CA ALA A 42 -0.05 -11.01 11.30
C ALA A 42 0.86 -10.91 10.07
N ASP A 43 0.29 -10.72 8.89
CA ASP A 43 1.07 -10.55 7.67
C ASP A 43 1.89 -9.27 7.71
N PHE A 44 1.31 -8.18 8.20
CA PHE A 44 2.00 -6.91 8.35
C PHE A 44 3.22 -7.05 9.28
N ALA A 45 3.02 -7.73 10.42
CA ALA A 45 4.10 -7.99 11.38
C ALA A 45 5.19 -8.86 10.76
N ARG A 46 4.81 -9.83 9.93
CA ARG A 46 5.75 -10.72 9.25
C ARG A 46 6.66 -9.94 8.30
N HIS A 47 6.16 -8.90 7.69
CA HIS A 47 6.93 -7.99 6.85
C HIS A 47 7.64 -6.91 7.67
N GLN A 48 7.63 -7.03 9.00
CA GLN A 48 8.25 -6.06 9.91
C GLN A 48 7.57 -4.70 9.88
N GLY A 49 6.27 -4.69 9.62
CA GLY A 49 5.47 -3.46 9.58
C GLY A 49 5.24 -2.89 10.97
N SER A 50 5.29 -1.57 11.07
CA SER A 50 5.02 -0.86 12.32
C SER A 50 4.22 0.43 12.12
N VAL A 51 4.28 1.04 10.93
CA VAL A 51 3.65 2.33 10.65
C VAL A 51 2.74 2.22 9.43
N PRO A 52 1.41 2.14 9.60
CA PRO A 52 0.51 2.23 8.45
C PRO A 52 0.34 3.69 8.02
N PRO A 53 0.01 3.95 6.75
CA PRO A 53 -0.13 2.97 5.69
C PRO A 53 1.23 2.43 5.23
N ALA A 54 1.23 1.22 4.66
CA ALA A 54 2.45 0.61 4.17
C ALA A 54 2.16 -0.18 2.89
N VAL A 55 3.08 -0.10 1.95
CA VAL A 55 3.01 -0.83 0.67
C VAL A 55 4.07 -1.91 0.65
N TRP A 56 3.64 -3.15 0.42
CA TRP A 56 4.51 -4.30 0.17
C TRP A 56 4.55 -4.55 -1.33
N ASP A 57 5.74 -4.43 -1.92
CA ASP A 57 5.89 -4.55 -3.38
C ASP A 57 6.32 -5.96 -3.83
N GLY A 58 6.35 -6.89 -2.91
CA GLY A 58 6.84 -8.25 -3.14
C GLY A 58 8.23 -8.49 -2.60
N GLU A 59 8.97 -7.43 -2.30
CA GLU A 59 10.34 -7.51 -1.80
C GLU A 59 10.57 -6.64 -0.57
N ARG A 60 9.99 -5.44 -0.55
CA ARG A 60 10.22 -4.45 0.50
C ARG A 60 8.91 -3.84 0.97
N LEU A 61 8.94 -3.38 2.22
CA LEU A 61 7.82 -2.67 2.80
C LEU A 61 8.15 -1.17 2.88
N PHE A 62 7.29 -0.35 2.28
CA PHE A 62 7.41 1.11 2.30
C PHE A 62 6.37 1.64 3.25
N GLN A 63 6.78 2.34 4.30
CA GLN A 63 5.91 2.75 5.38
C GLN A 63 5.75 4.27 5.43
N GLY A 64 4.52 4.70 5.73
CA GLY A 64 4.13 6.10 5.74
C GLY A 64 3.54 6.53 4.41
N ALA A 65 2.65 7.52 4.44
CA ALA A 65 1.90 7.92 3.24
C ALA A 65 2.81 8.37 2.11
N GLN A 66 3.84 9.17 2.43
CA GLN A 66 4.74 9.68 1.39
C GLN A 66 5.53 8.57 0.71
N ALA A 67 6.06 7.63 1.49
CA ALA A 67 6.82 6.50 0.94
C ALA A 67 5.93 5.61 0.08
N CYS A 68 4.69 5.38 0.53
CA CYS A 68 3.72 4.60 -0.23
C CYS A 68 3.42 5.25 -1.57
N ILE A 69 3.13 6.55 -1.57
CA ILE A 69 2.78 7.28 -2.78
C ILE A 69 3.97 7.32 -3.74
N ALA A 70 5.17 7.55 -3.23
CA ALA A 70 6.37 7.56 -4.05
C ALA A 70 6.57 6.21 -4.75
N ARG A 71 6.38 5.10 -4.01
CA ARG A 71 6.56 3.77 -4.58
C ARG A 71 5.47 3.45 -5.60
N LEU A 72 4.22 3.78 -5.30
CA LEU A 72 3.10 3.54 -6.21
C LEU A 72 3.22 4.40 -7.46
N SER A 73 3.69 5.63 -7.33
CA SER A 73 3.93 6.52 -8.46
C SER A 73 4.98 5.93 -9.40
N ALA A 74 6.09 5.41 -8.86
CA ALA A 74 7.14 4.79 -9.66
C ALA A 74 6.61 3.57 -10.42
N LEU A 75 5.79 2.74 -9.77
CA LEU A 75 5.20 1.58 -10.41
C LEU A 75 4.21 1.96 -11.51
N SER A 76 3.42 3.02 -11.28
CA SER A 76 2.48 3.54 -12.26
C SER A 76 3.22 4.08 -13.49
N ASP A 77 4.32 4.81 -13.28
CA ASP A 77 5.12 5.36 -14.38
C ASP A 77 5.74 4.27 -15.24
N VAL A 78 6.24 3.19 -14.61
CA VAL A 78 6.77 2.04 -15.33
C VAL A 78 5.67 1.40 -16.19
N GLY A 79 4.47 1.28 -15.65
CA GLY A 79 3.33 0.75 -16.39
C GLY A 79 2.96 1.60 -17.60
N ARG A 80 3.09 2.91 -17.48
CA ARG A 80 2.80 3.84 -18.58
C ARG A 80 3.87 3.83 -19.66
N ALA A 81 5.10 3.59 -19.28
CA ALA A 81 6.22 3.59 -20.23
C ALA A 81 6.17 2.39 -21.18
N SER A 82 5.43 1.36 -20.80
CA SER A 82 5.22 0.22 -21.66
C SER A 82 3.94 0.34 -22.49
#